data_3247c7a9eabd5f4dd1fb7c7cc90f8c8d
#
_entry.id   3247c7a9eabd5f4dd1fb7c7cc90f8c8d
#
_cell.length_a   1.000
_cell.length_b   1.000
_cell.length_c   1.000
_cell.angle_alpha   90.00
_cell.angle_beta   90.00
_cell.angle_gamma   90.00
#
_symmetry.space_group_name_H-M   'P 1'
#
loop_
_entity.id
_entity.type
_entity.pdbx_description
1 polymer ?
#
loop_
_entity_poly.entity_id
_entity_poly.type
_entity_poly.pdbx_seq_one_letter_code
_entity_poly.pdbx_strand_id
1 'polypeptide(L)'
;ICSDGTTLLGSDDKAGVTEILTAVKFLVENPNIKHCNVKVAFTPDEEIGAGVDYFDVEKFKCDYAYTVDGGELGEISYENFNAARAKIDIVGKSVHPGSSRNVMINAALIACRINELLPKNETPRDTEGYEGFYHLTKMEGNVENAHLDYIIRDFDKMSFEKRKDFITSIVESVNAEYGSEVAKLNLYDEYYNMLEVLNENK
;
A
#
# COMPACT_ATOMS: atom_id res chain seq x y z
N ILE A 1 -8.16 2.15 28.39
CA ILE A 1 -6.72 2.35 28.67
C ILE A 1 -6.18 3.25 27.58
N CYS A 2 -5.43 4.28 27.96
CA CYS A 2 -4.79 5.23 27.02
C CYS A 2 -3.44 5.65 27.60
N SER A 3 -2.53 6.11 26.75
CA SER A 3 -1.28 6.74 27.17
C SER A 3 -1.57 8.17 27.68
N ASP A 4 -0.59 8.80 28.30
CA ASP A 4 -0.65 10.23 28.69
C ASP A 4 -0.39 11.19 27.53
N GLY A 5 -0.20 10.67 26.32
CA GLY A 5 0.07 11.43 25.11
C GLY A 5 1.55 11.72 24.84
N THR A 6 2.45 11.31 25.72
CA THR A 6 3.91 11.50 25.53
C THR A 6 4.56 10.36 24.76
N THR A 7 3.91 9.19 24.72
CA THR A 7 4.37 8.00 24.02
C THR A 7 3.19 7.31 23.33
N LEU A 8 3.48 6.42 22.39
CA LEU A 8 2.50 5.46 21.86
C LEU A 8 2.09 4.49 22.95
N LEU A 9 0.86 3.97 22.90
CA LEU A 9 0.36 2.98 23.87
C LEU A 9 1.17 1.68 23.86
N GLY A 10 1.76 1.34 22.72
CA GLY A 10 2.63 0.17 22.55
C GLY A 10 1.90 -1.18 22.62
N SER A 11 0.60 -1.20 22.36
CA SER A 11 -0.20 -2.43 22.26
C SER A 11 -0.09 -3.11 20.90
N ASP A 12 0.30 -2.40 19.90
CA ASP A 12 0.49 -2.83 18.53
C ASP A 12 1.91 -3.40 18.34
N ASP A 13 2.06 -4.73 18.06
CA ASP A 13 0.98 -5.72 18.18
C ASP A 13 1.25 -6.70 19.35
N LYS A 14 1.61 -6.21 20.52
CA LYS A 14 1.79 -7.06 21.72
C LYS A 14 0.48 -7.72 22.17
N ALA A 15 -0.66 -7.14 21.81
CA ALA A 15 -1.97 -7.71 22.07
C ALA A 15 -2.12 -9.04 21.32
N GLY A 16 -1.92 -9.07 20.00
CA GLY A 16 -1.99 -10.27 19.19
C GLY A 16 -0.96 -11.32 19.57
N VAL A 17 0.27 -10.92 19.90
CA VAL A 17 1.28 -11.83 20.47
C VAL A 17 0.76 -12.51 21.74
N THR A 18 0.11 -11.76 22.63
CA THR A 18 -0.45 -12.29 23.89
C THR A 18 -1.62 -13.22 23.62
N GLU A 19 -2.49 -12.89 22.69
CA GLU A 19 -3.63 -13.71 22.27
C GLU A 19 -3.17 -15.05 21.70
N ILE A 20 -2.22 -15.05 20.79
CA ILE A 20 -1.64 -16.25 20.18
C ILE A 20 -1.02 -17.16 21.26
N LEU A 21 -0.19 -16.61 22.13
CA LEU A 21 0.47 -17.38 23.19
C LEU A 21 -0.55 -17.93 24.20
N THR A 22 -1.60 -17.19 24.52
CA THR A 22 -2.67 -17.61 25.42
C THR A 22 -3.50 -18.75 24.79
N ALA A 23 -3.81 -18.65 23.50
CA ALA A 23 -4.51 -19.70 22.77
C ALA A 23 -3.69 -21.00 22.72
N VAL A 24 -2.39 -20.91 22.42
CA VAL A 24 -1.49 -22.08 22.42
C VAL A 24 -1.41 -22.70 23.81
N LYS A 25 -1.22 -21.89 24.86
CA LYS A 25 -1.22 -22.36 26.23
C LYS A 25 -2.52 -23.09 26.56
N PHE A 26 -3.66 -22.53 26.21
CA PHE A 26 -4.97 -23.16 26.45
C PHE A 26 -5.08 -24.53 25.77
N LEU A 27 -4.62 -24.69 24.53
CA LEU A 27 -4.61 -25.98 23.84
C LEU A 27 -3.70 -27.02 24.53
N VAL A 28 -2.52 -26.60 24.97
CA VAL A 28 -1.57 -27.47 25.69
C VAL A 28 -2.14 -27.93 27.03
N GLU A 29 -2.81 -27.06 27.78
CA GLU A 29 -3.41 -27.37 29.08
C GLU A 29 -4.69 -28.18 28.95
N ASN A 30 -5.31 -28.27 27.79
CA ASN A 30 -6.56 -28.99 27.51
C ASN A 30 -6.40 -30.05 26.40
N PRO A 31 -5.63 -31.13 26.62
CA PRO A 31 -5.24 -32.10 25.60
C PRO A 31 -6.41 -32.90 25.02
N ASN A 32 -7.61 -32.81 25.62
CA ASN A 32 -8.83 -33.42 25.10
C ASN A 32 -9.49 -32.62 23.95
N ILE A 33 -9.06 -31.40 23.76
CA ILE A 33 -9.53 -30.55 22.65
C ILE A 33 -8.85 -31.02 21.37
N LYS A 34 -9.64 -31.46 20.39
CA LYS A 34 -9.13 -31.85 19.07
C LYS A 34 -8.78 -30.59 18.28
N HIS A 35 -7.56 -30.52 17.80
CA HIS A 35 -7.08 -29.45 16.94
C HIS A 35 -6.08 -29.98 15.89
N CYS A 36 -5.89 -29.24 14.81
CA CYS A 36 -4.82 -29.50 13.84
C CYS A 36 -3.45 -29.14 14.43
N ASN A 37 -2.37 -29.42 13.69
CA ASN A 37 -1.04 -28.93 14.06
C ASN A 37 -1.03 -27.40 14.02
N VAL A 38 -0.61 -26.80 15.12
CA VAL A 38 -0.49 -25.34 15.25
C VAL A 38 0.97 -24.96 15.14
N LYS A 39 1.28 -24.04 14.25
CA LYS A 39 2.59 -23.40 14.11
C LYS A 39 2.40 -21.90 14.38
N VAL A 40 3.35 -21.30 15.07
CA VAL A 40 3.33 -19.88 15.40
C VAL A 40 4.60 -19.25 14.84
N ALA A 41 4.44 -18.08 14.25
CA ALA A 41 5.54 -17.23 13.82
C ALA A 41 5.30 -15.79 14.28
N PHE A 42 6.37 -15.12 14.65
CA PHE A 42 6.41 -13.69 14.90
C PHE A 42 7.45 -13.08 13.98
N THR A 43 7.06 -12.05 13.24
CA THR A 43 7.93 -11.38 12.30
C THR A 43 8.26 -9.97 12.81
N PRO A 44 9.51 -9.50 12.69
CA PRO A 44 9.88 -8.12 12.97
C PRO A 44 9.53 -7.21 11.78
N ASP A 45 9.68 -5.89 11.99
CA ASP A 45 9.67 -4.89 10.90
C ASP A 45 8.34 -4.76 10.12
N GLU A 46 7.19 -5.11 10.75
CA GLU A 46 5.88 -4.94 10.14
C GLU A 46 5.62 -3.46 9.80
N GLU A 47 5.90 -2.54 10.72
CA GLU A 47 5.64 -1.08 10.60
C GLU A 47 6.35 -0.40 9.42
N ILE A 48 7.38 -1.02 8.89
CA ILE A 48 8.09 -0.57 7.68
C ILE A 48 7.75 -1.40 6.43
N GLY A 49 6.79 -2.33 6.56
CA GLY A 49 6.33 -3.21 5.48
C GLY A 49 7.31 -4.31 5.10
N ALA A 50 8.26 -4.65 5.95
CA ALA A 50 9.32 -5.64 5.69
C ALA A 50 9.15 -6.96 6.46
N GLY A 51 8.04 -7.12 7.18
CA GLY A 51 7.82 -8.25 8.09
C GLY A 51 7.88 -9.63 7.45
N VAL A 52 7.62 -9.73 6.15
CA VAL A 52 7.59 -11.01 5.42
C VAL A 52 8.74 -11.19 4.44
N ASP A 53 9.62 -10.21 4.26
CA ASP A 53 10.68 -10.22 3.24
C ASP A 53 11.62 -11.44 3.32
N TYR A 54 11.86 -11.92 4.53
CA TYR A 54 12.74 -13.06 4.80
C TYR A 54 11.99 -14.26 5.40
N PHE A 55 10.65 -14.24 5.36
CA PHE A 55 9.86 -15.33 5.91
C PHE A 55 9.84 -16.52 4.97
N ASP A 56 10.39 -17.64 5.42
CA ASP A 56 10.48 -18.88 4.65
C ASP A 56 9.14 -19.65 4.69
N VAL A 57 8.24 -19.31 3.78
CA VAL A 57 6.91 -19.90 3.64
C VAL A 57 7.00 -21.43 3.39
N GLU A 58 7.94 -21.85 2.55
CA GLU A 58 8.14 -23.27 2.21
C GLU A 58 8.54 -24.11 3.43
N LYS A 59 9.40 -23.58 4.28
CA LYS A 59 9.81 -24.21 5.53
C LYS A 59 8.71 -24.15 6.58
N PHE A 60 7.99 -23.04 6.68
CA PHE A 60 6.89 -22.89 7.62
C PHE A 60 5.76 -23.86 7.30
N LYS A 61 5.37 -23.98 6.05
CA LYS A 61 4.47 -24.97 5.47
C LYS A 61 3.22 -25.21 6.33
N CYS A 62 2.18 -24.44 6.10
CA CYS A 62 0.85 -24.59 6.70
C CYS A 62 -0.22 -24.60 5.61
N ASP A 63 -1.38 -25.19 5.91
CA ASP A 63 -2.53 -25.22 5.01
C ASP A 63 -3.30 -23.89 5.07
N TYR A 64 -3.38 -23.30 6.28
CA TYR A 64 -4.04 -22.02 6.56
C TYR A 64 -3.20 -21.21 7.53
N ALA A 65 -3.30 -19.88 7.44
CA ALA A 65 -2.69 -18.95 8.37
C ALA A 65 -3.70 -17.87 8.78
N TYR A 66 -3.59 -17.43 10.02
CA TYR A 66 -4.29 -16.27 10.55
C TYR A 66 -3.27 -15.24 10.98
N THR A 67 -3.42 -14.00 10.54
CA THR A 67 -2.70 -12.86 11.08
C THR A 67 -3.55 -12.23 12.17
N VAL A 68 -2.97 -12.08 13.36
CA VAL A 68 -3.64 -11.47 14.50
C VAL A 68 -3.00 -10.12 14.75
N ASP A 69 -3.61 -9.07 14.17
CA ASP A 69 -3.04 -7.72 14.12
C ASP A 69 -4.14 -6.65 14.04
N GLY A 70 -4.88 -6.49 15.14
CA GLY A 70 -5.92 -5.49 15.27
C GLY A 70 -7.30 -5.94 14.81
N GLY A 71 -8.21 -4.96 14.68
CA GLY A 71 -9.63 -5.14 14.40
C GLY A 71 -10.51 -5.12 15.66
N GLU A 72 -11.81 -5.22 15.46
CA GLU A 72 -12.78 -5.28 16.57
C GLU A 72 -12.86 -6.69 17.15
N LEU A 73 -13.23 -6.79 18.42
CA LEU A 73 -13.38 -8.09 19.08
C LEU A 73 -14.42 -8.96 18.37
N GLY A 74 -13.97 -10.13 17.89
CA GLY A 74 -14.82 -11.10 17.18
C GLY A 74 -14.90 -10.85 15.67
N GLU A 75 -14.18 -9.89 15.14
CA GLU A 75 -14.04 -9.66 13.69
C GLU A 75 -13.05 -10.65 13.08
N ILE A 76 -13.38 -11.16 11.90
CA ILE A 76 -12.49 -11.94 11.05
C ILE A 76 -12.53 -11.32 9.66
N SER A 77 -11.42 -10.72 9.24
CA SER A 77 -11.24 -10.21 7.89
C SER A 77 -10.78 -11.35 6.97
N TYR A 78 -11.48 -11.55 5.86
CA TYR A 78 -11.18 -12.56 4.85
C TYR A 78 -10.92 -11.98 3.46
N GLU A 79 -10.80 -10.67 3.39
CA GLU A 79 -10.44 -9.93 2.19
C GLU A 79 -9.67 -8.65 2.56
N ASN A 80 -8.90 -8.15 1.61
CA ASN A 80 -8.12 -6.94 1.71
C ASN A 80 -8.05 -6.25 0.34
N PHE A 81 -7.51 -5.05 0.28
CA PHE A 81 -7.26 -4.38 -0.99
C PHE A 81 -6.24 -5.15 -1.86
N ASN A 82 -6.40 -5.06 -3.17
CA ASN A 82 -5.26 -5.15 -4.09
C ASN A 82 -4.43 -3.86 -3.95
N ALA A 83 -3.13 -3.96 -4.04
CA ALA A 83 -2.21 -2.91 -3.73
C ALA A 83 -1.13 -2.72 -4.77
N ALA A 84 -0.95 -1.49 -5.24
CA ALA A 84 0.17 -1.11 -6.08
C ALA A 84 0.77 0.22 -5.63
N ARG A 85 2.00 0.43 -6.03
CA ARG A 85 2.72 1.68 -5.84
C ARG A 85 3.11 2.27 -7.18
N ALA A 86 2.88 3.59 -7.34
CA ALA A 86 3.29 4.33 -8.52
C ALA A 86 4.24 5.46 -8.11
N LYS A 87 5.50 5.35 -8.53
CA LYS A 87 6.53 6.37 -8.34
C LYS A 87 6.76 7.08 -9.66
N ILE A 88 6.68 8.41 -9.66
CA ILE A 88 6.84 9.21 -10.86
C ILE A 88 8.00 10.17 -10.65
N ASP A 89 9.07 9.96 -11.40
CA ASP A 89 10.22 10.85 -11.45
C ASP A 89 10.07 11.79 -12.64
N ILE A 90 10.22 13.09 -12.40
CA ILE A 90 10.00 14.14 -13.39
C ILE A 90 11.28 14.95 -13.54
N VAL A 91 11.71 15.14 -14.80
CA VAL A 91 12.90 15.91 -15.16
C VAL A 91 12.48 17.16 -15.90
N GLY A 92 12.84 18.30 -15.34
CA GLY A 92 12.61 19.61 -15.94
C GLY A 92 13.84 20.18 -16.64
N LYS A 93 13.69 21.39 -17.15
CA LYS A 93 14.75 22.16 -17.78
C LYS A 93 14.73 23.59 -17.25
N SER A 94 15.69 23.89 -16.39
CA SER A 94 15.87 25.23 -15.84
C SER A 94 16.60 26.13 -16.86
N VAL A 95 16.11 27.34 -17.03
CA VAL A 95 16.73 28.41 -17.82
C VAL A 95 16.46 29.75 -17.15
N HIS A 96 17.21 30.79 -17.51
CA HIS A 96 17.00 32.13 -16.96
C HIS A 96 15.56 32.62 -17.21
N PRO A 97 14.82 33.07 -16.20
CA PRO A 97 13.41 33.44 -16.35
C PRO A 97 13.11 34.47 -17.46
N GLY A 98 14.02 35.41 -17.68
CA GLY A 98 13.89 36.42 -18.74
C GLY A 98 13.96 35.90 -20.18
N SER A 99 14.41 34.65 -20.39
CA SER A 99 14.54 34.00 -21.71
C SER A 99 13.89 32.61 -21.72
N SER A 100 12.96 32.35 -20.81
CA SER A 100 12.38 31.04 -20.56
C SER A 100 11.21 30.63 -21.47
N ARG A 101 10.69 31.58 -22.26
CA ARG A 101 9.49 31.36 -23.09
C ARG A 101 9.67 30.18 -24.06
N ASN A 102 8.81 29.17 -23.94
CA ASN A 102 8.82 27.92 -24.73
C ASN A 102 10.12 27.09 -24.62
N VAL A 103 10.95 27.34 -23.59
CA VAL A 103 12.21 26.62 -23.36
C VAL A 103 12.29 25.97 -22.00
N MET A 104 11.76 26.66 -20.97
CA MET A 104 11.74 26.14 -19.60
C MET A 104 10.71 25.02 -19.47
N ILE A 105 11.11 23.95 -18.79
CA ILE A 105 10.23 22.87 -18.34
C ILE A 105 10.34 22.84 -16.83
N ASN A 106 9.23 23.12 -16.13
CA ASN A 106 9.22 23.17 -14.69
C ASN A 106 8.66 21.84 -14.13
N ALA A 107 9.52 21.01 -13.59
CA ALA A 107 9.17 19.69 -13.07
C ALA A 107 8.13 19.76 -11.94
N ALA A 108 8.22 20.74 -11.05
CA ALA A 108 7.24 20.92 -9.97
C ALA A 108 5.83 21.22 -10.50
N LEU A 109 5.71 22.02 -11.57
CA LEU A 109 4.41 22.29 -12.20
C LEU A 109 3.85 21.06 -12.93
N ILE A 110 4.72 20.23 -13.51
CA ILE A 110 4.30 18.95 -14.11
C ILE A 110 3.78 18.00 -13.03
N ALA A 111 4.44 17.94 -11.86
CA ALA A 111 3.98 17.14 -10.73
C ALA A 111 2.57 17.57 -10.27
N CYS A 112 2.34 18.89 -10.14
CA CYS A 112 1.00 19.43 -9.85
C CYS A 112 -0.01 19.03 -10.94
N ARG A 113 0.36 19.12 -12.21
CA ARG A 113 -0.50 18.77 -13.34
C ARG A 113 -0.89 17.30 -13.34
N ILE A 114 0.04 16.38 -13.07
CA ILE A 114 -0.25 14.95 -12.95
C ILE A 114 -1.26 14.72 -11.83
N ASN A 115 -1.05 15.31 -10.66
CA ASN A 115 -1.97 15.18 -9.53
C ASN A 115 -3.37 15.77 -9.83
N GLU A 116 -3.46 16.85 -10.58
CA GLU A 116 -4.73 17.44 -10.98
C GLU A 116 -5.56 16.58 -11.95
N LEU A 117 -4.91 15.73 -12.73
CA LEU A 117 -5.55 14.83 -13.69
C LEU A 117 -6.15 13.59 -13.03
N LEU A 118 -5.74 13.24 -11.82
CA LEU A 118 -6.34 12.17 -11.05
C LEU A 118 -7.72 12.56 -10.51
N PRO A 119 -8.65 11.61 -10.33
CA PRO A 119 -9.97 11.86 -9.77
C PRO A 119 -9.90 12.44 -8.35
N LYS A 120 -10.47 13.61 -8.14
CA LYS A 120 -10.38 14.35 -6.87
C LYS A 120 -11.15 13.72 -5.72
N ASN A 121 -12.16 12.90 -6.03
CA ASN A 121 -13.02 12.21 -5.08
C ASN A 121 -12.60 10.74 -4.84
N GLU A 122 -11.49 10.31 -5.44
CA GLU A 122 -10.96 8.96 -5.25
C GLU A 122 -9.68 9.00 -4.41
N THR A 123 -9.80 9.56 -3.22
CA THR A 123 -8.73 9.65 -2.21
C THR A 123 -9.16 8.95 -0.93
N PRO A 124 -8.25 8.55 -0.05
CA PRO A 124 -8.63 7.91 1.23
C PRO A 124 -9.57 8.74 2.10
N ARG A 125 -9.58 10.06 1.90
CA ARG A 125 -10.48 10.98 2.61
C ARG A 125 -11.91 10.92 2.09
N ASP A 126 -12.08 10.63 0.79
CA ASP A 126 -13.34 10.81 0.07
C ASP A 126 -13.98 9.46 -0.32
N THR A 127 -13.35 8.34 0.07
CA THR A 127 -13.79 6.97 -0.22
C THR A 127 -14.08 6.19 1.05
N GLU A 128 -14.98 5.21 0.97
CA GLU A 128 -15.34 4.33 2.07
C GLU A 128 -15.61 2.88 1.60
N GLY A 129 -15.61 1.94 2.53
CA GLY A 129 -15.94 0.54 2.27
C GLY A 129 -15.04 -0.08 1.21
N TYR A 130 -15.63 -0.50 0.09
CA TYR A 130 -14.96 -1.18 -1.01
C TYR A 130 -14.45 -0.24 -2.12
N GLU A 131 -14.60 1.05 -1.96
CA GLU A 131 -14.17 2.03 -2.95
C GLU A 131 -12.64 2.11 -3.02
N GLY A 132 -12.11 2.04 -4.23
CA GLY A 132 -10.68 2.17 -4.47
C GLY A 132 -10.23 3.64 -4.54
N PHE A 133 -8.93 3.86 -4.36
CA PHE A 133 -8.38 5.22 -4.29
C PHE A 133 -6.95 5.33 -4.80
N TYR A 134 -6.54 6.58 -5.06
CA TYR A 134 -5.16 7.01 -5.23
C TYR A 134 -4.76 7.85 -4.01
N HIS A 135 -3.71 7.47 -3.33
CA HIS A 135 -3.18 8.22 -2.19
C HIS A 135 -1.80 8.77 -2.49
N LEU A 136 -1.71 10.08 -2.69
CA LEU A 136 -0.43 10.78 -2.80
C LEU A 136 0.24 10.78 -1.41
N THR A 137 1.29 10.00 -1.24
CA THR A 137 2.02 9.89 0.02
C THR A 137 3.23 10.81 0.08
N LYS A 138 3.80 11.16 -1.08
CA LYS A 138 4.93 12.05 -1.17
C LYS A 138 4.88 12.90 -2.44
N MET A 139 5.14 14.19 -2.29
CA MET A 139 5.37 15.13 -3.37
C MET A 139 6.52 16.03 -3.01
N GLU A 140 7.56 16.04 -3.81
CA GLU A 140 8.70 16.94 -3.63
C GLU A 140 9.23 17.38 -4.99
N GLY A 141 9.82 18.56 -5.05
CA GLY A 141 10.43 19.00 -6.29
C GLY A 141 10.77 20.48 -6.38
N ASN A 142 11.44 20.80 -7.47
CA ASN A 142 11.80 22.13 -7.90
C ASN A 142 11.65 22.25 -9.42
N VAL A 143 12.28 23.27 -10.03
CA VAL A 143 12.21 23.47 -11.49
C VAL A 143 12.87 22.31 -12.27
N GLU A 144 13.94 21.75 -11.73
CA GLU A 144 14.77 20.76 -12.46
C GLU A 144 14.31 19.33 -12.25
N ASN A 145 13.81 19.01 -11.05
CA ASN A 145 13.42 17.66 -10.69
C ASN A 145 12.18 17.68 -9.78
N ALA A 146 11.28 16.71 -9.94
CA ALA A 146 10.21 16.45 -9.01
C ALA A 146 9.95 14.95 -8.89
N HIS A 147 9.34 14.55 -7.77
CA HIS A 147 9.01 13.18 -7.47
C HIS A 147 7.61 13.11 -6.85
N LEU A 148 6.82 12.15 -7.30
CA LEU A 148 5.52 11.79 -6.73
C LEU A 148 5.53 10.31 -6.33
N ASP A 149 4.96 9.99 -5.17
CA ASP A 149 4.76 8.61 -4.71
C ASP A 149 3.28 8.41 -4.37
N TYR A 150 2.64 7.48 -5.08
CA TYR A 150 1.25 7.12 -4.88
C TYR A 150 1.11 5.68 -4.42
N ILE A 151 0.19 5.47 -3.49
CA ILE A 151 -0.40 4.17 -3.19
C ILE A 151 -1.71 4.07 -3.98
N ILE A 152 -1.92 2.93 -4.66
CA ILE A 152 -3.15 2.61 -5.38
C ILE A 152 -3.79 1.41 -4.69
N ARG A 153 -5.07 1.52 -4.36
CA ARG A 153 -5.85 0.47 -3.69
C ARG A 153 -7.19 0.28 -4.39
N ASP A 154 -7.61 -0.96 -4.51
CA ASP A 154 -8.98 -1.32 -4.90
C ASP A 154 -9.26 -2.77 -4.46
N PHE A 155 -10.46 -3.06 -3.98
CA PHE A 155 -10.88 -4.41 -3.65
C PHE A 155 -11.13 -5.26 -4.90
N ASP A 156 -11.73 -4.65 -5.93
CA ASP A 156 -12.01 -5.32 -7.20
C ASP A 156 -10.79 -5.31 -8.12
N LYS A 157 -10.36 -6.49 -8.57
CA LYS A 157 -9.18 -6.65 -9.41
C LYS A 157 -9.27 -5.92 -10.75
N MET A 158 -10.46 -5.93 -11.37
CA MET A 158 -10.62 -5.26 -12.67
C MET A 158 -10.57 -3.73 -12.51
N SER A 159 -11.14 -3.20 -11.43
CA SER A 159 -11.06 -1.78 -11.09
C SER A 159 -9.65 -1.37 -10.71
N PHE A 160 -8.93 -2.24 -10.00
CA PHE A 160 -7.53 -2.05 -9.67
C PHE A 160 -6.64 -1.92 -10.93
N GLU A 161 -6.79 -2.84 -11.90
CA GLU A 161 -6.06 -2.77 -13.17
C GLU A 161 -6.40 -1.47 -13.94
N LYS A 162 -7.68 -1.09 -14.01
CA LYS A 162 -8.09 0.18 -14.63
C LYS A 162 -7.45 1.40 -13.98
N ARG A 163 -7.27 1.39 -12.65
CA ARG A 163 -6.57 2.47 -11.94
C ARG A 163 -5.11 2.57 -12.35
N LYS A 164 -4.43 1.44 -12.48
CA LYS A 164 -3.04 1.38 -12.94
C LYS A 164 -2.91 1.87 -14.39
N ASP A 165 -3.81 1.43 -15.26
CA ASP A 165 -3.85 1.89 -16.66
C ASP A 165 -4.13 3.41 -16.74
N PHE A 166 -5.00 3.92 -15.86
CA PHE A 166 -5.37 5.32 -15.87
C PHE A 166 -4.19 6.23 -15.48
N ILE A 167 -3.48 5.94 -14.38
CA ILE A 167 -2.29 6.73 -13.99
C ILE A 167 -1.19 6.62 -15.06
N THR A 168 -1.05 5.47 -15.70
CA THR A 168 -0.13 5.29 -16.83
C THR A 168 -0.49 6.21 -17.99
N SER A 169 -1.77 6.25 -18.37
CA SER A 169 -2.26 7.11 -19.44
C SER A 169 -2.07 8.60 -19.15
N ILE A 170 -2.19 9.01 -17.89
CA ILE A 170 -1.91 10.39 -17.46
C ILE A 170 -0.43 10.74 -17.74
N VAL A 171 0.50 9.89 -17.32
CA VAL A 171 1.94 10.13 -17.51
C VAL A 171 2.28 10.16 -19.00
N GLU A 172 1.71 9.26 -19.81
CA GLU A 172 1.88 9.25 -21.26
C GLU A 172 1.32 10.52 -21.92
N SER A 173 0.14 10.97 -21.49
CA SER A 173 -0.47 12.21 -21.97
C SER A 173 0.40 13.44 -21.68
N VAL A 174 0.94 13.51 -20.45
CA VAL A 174 1.85 14.60 -20.06
C VAL A 174 3.13 14.56 -20.89
N ASN A 175 3.73 13.40 -21.09
CA ASN A 175 4.91 13.26 -21.96
C ASN A 175 4.62 13.70 -23.40
N ALA A 176 3.43 13.37 -23.92
CA ALA A 176 3.01 13.82 -25.26
C ALA A 176 2.84 15.35 -25.35
N GLU A 177 2.32 16.01 -24.31
CA GLU A 177 2.20 17.48 -24.27
C GLU A 177 3.56 18.17 -24.39
N TYR A 178 4.62 17.58 -23.84
CA TYR A 178 5.98 18.13 -23.88
C TYR A 178 6.82 17.64 -25.07
N GLY A 179 6.30 16.67 -25.85
CA GLY A 179 7.00 16.08 -27.00
C GLY A 179 8.26 15.29 -26.64
N SER A 180 8.41 14.91 -25.36
CA SER A 180 9.54 14.16 -24.81
C SER A 180 9.17 13.47 -23.52
N GLU A 181 9.93 12.45 -23.12
CA GLU A 181 9.76 11.76 -21.83
C GLU A 181 10.27 12.65 -20.69
N VAL A 182 9.39 13.55 -20.19
CA VAL A 182 9.68 14.42 -19.04
C VAL A 182 9.31 13.76 -17.71
N ALA A 183 8.40 12.78 -17.73
CA ALA A 183 7.95 12.03 -16.56
C ALA A 183 8.12 10.53 -16.80
N LYS A 184 8.74 9.84 -15.86
CA LYS A 184 8.97 8.40 -15.89
C LYS A 184 8.18 7.74 -14.75
N LEU A 185 7.28 6.83 -15.11
CA LEU A 185 6.50 6.04 -14.17
C LEU A 185 7.21 4.73 -13.86
N ASN A 186 7.34 4.42 -12.56
CA ASN A 186 7.66 3.11 -12.02
C ASN A 186 6.44 2.61 -11.25
N LEU A 187 5.70 1.69 -11.86
CA LEU A 187 4.46 1.11 -11.32
C LEU A 187 4.69 -0.37 -11.03
N TYR A 188 4.37 -0.81 -9.81
CA TYR A 188 4.50 -2.20 -9.41
C TYR A 188 3.44 -2.59 -8.38
N ASP A 189 3.04 -3.87 -8.43
CA ASP A 189 2.10 -4.45 -7.48
C ASP A 189 2.84 -4.82 -6.18
N GLU A 190 2.19 -4.57 -5.05
CA GLU A 190 2.70 -4.93 -3.72
C GLU A 190 2.06 -6.23 -3.23
N TYR A 191 0.75 -6.34 -3.29
CA TYR A 191 -0.01 -7.55 -2.93
C TYR A 191 -1.41 -7.54 -3.56
N TYR A 192 -2.09 -8.69 -3.48
CA TYR A 192 -3.44 -8.88 -4.00
C TYR A 192 -4.44 -9.22 -2.91
N ASN A 193 -5.73 -9.06 -3.21
CA ASN A 193 -6.81 -9.43 -2.33
C ASN A 193 -6.79 -10.95 -2.09
N MET A 194 -6.72 -11.35 -0.82
CA MET A 194 -6.68 -12.78 -0.44
C MET A 194 -7.99 -13.52 -0.71
N LEU A 195 -9.11 -12.81 -0.92
CA LEU A 195 -10.42 -13.42 -1.16
C LEU A 195 -10.41 -14.39 -2.36
N GLU A 196 -9.66 -14.07 -3.43
CA GLU A 196 -9.57 -14.94 -4.60
C GLU A 196 -8.97 -16.30 -4.22
N VAL A 197 -7.86 -16.30 -3.49
CA VAL A 197 -7.18 -17.52 -3.02
C VAL A 197 -8.07 -18.29 -2.04
N LEU A 198 -8.72 -17.61 -1.11
CA LEU A 198 -9.63 -18.25 -0.15
C LEU A 198 -10.82 -18.90 -0.84
N ASN A 199 -11.35 -18.29 -1.89
CA ASN A 199 -12.47 -18.85 -2.67
C ASN A 199 -12.11 -20.11 -3.44
N GLU A 200 -10.87 -20.26 -3.88
CA GLU A 200 -10.37 -21.45 -4.57
C GLU A 200 -10.16 -22.65 -3.63
N ASN A 201 -10.03 -22.40 -2.33
CA ASN A 201 -9.70 -23.39 -1.30
C ASN A 201 -10.84 -23.68 -0.31
N LYS A 202 -12.09 -23.56 -0.75
CA LYS A 202 -13.30 -23.86 0.06
C LYS A 202 -13.56 -25.36 0.23
#